data_3f3df8b494faa7df4c8ee6dd451eeb26
#
_entry.id   3f3df8b494faa7df4c8ee6dd451eeb26
#
_cell.length_a   1.000
_cell.length_b   1.000
_cell.length_c   1.000
_cell.angle_alpha   90.00
_cell.angle_beta   90.00
_cell.angle_gamma   90.00
#
_symmetry.space_group_name_H-M   'P 1'
#
loop_
_entity.id
_entity.type
_entity.pdbx_description
1 polymer ?
#
loop_
_entity_poly.entity_id
_entity_poly.type
_entity_poly.pdbx_seq_one_letter_code
_entity_poly.pdbx_strand_id
1 'polypeptide(L)'
;MTTYTCPKGHPSSTDDFCDTCGARIGGTVPVASPASAPPAPAAAPTAAPAPGRGAPCPNCGTPRTAMWRFCEDCGYDHNTGKVPDLETPPAAPRPAGQWTATVSADRGYFDANAIEGVEFPEHFPERRFPLPTPQARIGRKSTSKGTDPEIDLSAAPLDPGVSHSHALLTVNIDGGWLVSDLGSTNGTYVNDEATPLKAGQSRTLGDGDRVQVGAWTTITLHAPTT
;
A
#
# COMPACT_ATOMS: atom_id res chain seq x y z
N MET A 1 -5.27 36.98 2.93
CA MET A 1 -4.90 35.56 2.66
C MET A 1 -4.57 35.48 1.18
N THR A 2 -3.38 35.06 0.83
CA THR A 2 -2.93 34.99 -0.57
C THR A 2 -3.41 33.66 -1.17
N THR A 3 -4.14 33.72 -2.28
CA THR A 3 -4.62 32.56 -2.99
C THR A 3 -3.80 32.39 -4.26
N TYR A 4 -3.29 31.20 -4.49
CA TYR A 4 -2.50 30.82 -5.67
C TYR A 4 -3.36 30.00 -6.63
N THR A 5 -3.08 30.07 -7.92
CA THR A 5 -3.82 29.27 -8.92
C THR A 5 -2.87 28.27 -9.57
N CYS A 6 -3.23 26.99 -9.54
CA CYS A 6 -2.41 25.94 -10.15
C CYS A 6 -2.54 25.92 -11.69
N PRO A 7 -1.63 25.24 -12.42
CA PRO A 7 -1.69 25.15 -13.89
C PRO A 7 -2.99 24.52 -14.45
N LYS A 8 -3.77 23.87 -13.60
CA LYS A 8 -5.09 23.29 -13.95
C LYS A 8 -6.26 24.21 -13.57
N GLY A 9 -5.98 25.43 -13.07
CA GLY A 9 -7.01 26.44 -12.78
C GLY A 9 -7.65 26.34 -11.40
N HIS A 10 -7.16 25.50 -10.48
CA HIS A 10 -7.74 25.40 -9.14
C HIS A 10 -7.11 26.43 -8.20
N PRO A 11 -7.90 27.09 -7.34
CA PRO A 11 -7.36 27.95 -6.28
C PRO A 11 -6.73 27.08 -5.17
N SER A 12 -5.61 27.52 -4.63
CA SER A 12 -4.88 26.86 -3.54
C SER A 12 -4.43 27.88 -2.50
N SER A 13 -4.37 27.47 -1.26
CA SER A 13 -3.87 28.27 -0.13
C SER A 13 -2.35 28.21 0.02
N THR A 14 -1.68 27.27 -0.66
CA THR A 14 -0.24 27.07 -0.65
C THR A 14 0.38 27.43 -2.00
N ASP A 15 1.65 27.88 -2.00
CA ASP A 15 2.41 28.26 -3.19
C ASP A 15 3.22 27.12 -3.80
N ASP A 16 3.33 25.98 -3.11
CA ASP A 16 4.13 24.82 -3.55
C ASP A 16 3.33 23.85 -4.40
N PHE A 17 2.18 23.38 -3.86
CA PHE A 17 1.33 22.37 -4.50
C PHE A 17 -0.15 22.72 -4.36
N CYS A 18 -0.95 22.38 -5.35
CA CYS A 18 -2.38 22.61 -5.33
C CYS A 18 -3.09 21.69 -4.34
N ASP A 19 -3.83 22.25 -3.38
CA ASP A 19 -4.61 21.52 -2.38
C ASP A 19 -5.71 20.63 -3.00
N THR A 20 -6.13 20.91 -4.24
CA THR A 20 -7.20 20.19 -4.93
C THR A 20 -6.69 19.05 -5.82
N CYS A 21 -5.55 19.22 -6.50
CA CYS A 21 -5.09 18.25 -7.50
C CYS A 21 -3.62 17.85 -7.38
N GLY A 22 -2.89 18.30 -6.35
CA GLY A 22 -1.48 17.99 -6.12
C GLY A 22 -0.50 18.53 -7.17
N ALA A 23 -0.97 19.34 -8.14
CA ALA A 23 -0.09 19.91 -9.15
C ALA A 23 0.81 20.99 -8.53
N ARG A 24 2.07 21.02 -8.93
CA ARG A 24 3.05 22.01 -8.45
C ARG A 24 2.67 23.41 -8.94
N ILE A 25 2.62 24.39 -8.03
CA ILE A 25 2.25 25.78 -8.32
C ILE A 25 3.51 26.66 -8.45
N GLY A 26 4.61 26.31 -7.81
CA GLY A 26 5.84 27.09 -7.72
C GLY A 26 6.67 27.14 -8.99
N GLY A 27 6.98 28.37 -9.43
CA GLY A 27 7.92 28.67 -10.49
C GLY A 27 7.60 29.95 -11.26
N THR A 28 7.42 31.07 -10.60
CA THR A 28 7.47 32.38 -11.30
C THR A 28 8.90 32.65 -11.73
N VAL A 29 9.21 32.41 -12.99
CA VAL A 29 10.27 33.11 -13.70
C VAL A 29 9.72 34.46 -14.17
N PRO A 30 10.36 35.60 -13.92
CA PRO A 30 9.85 36.88 -14.39
C PRO A 30 9.94 36.94 -15.92
N VAL A 31 8.81 37.22 -16.54
CA VAL A 31 8.69 37.47 -17.97
C VAL A 31 9.26 38.84 -18.24
N ALA A 32 10.42 38.94 -18.88
CA ALA A 32 10.87 40.15 -19.56
C ALA A 32 10.34 40.13 -20.99
N SER A 33 9.61 41.18 -21.33
CA SER A 33 8.98 41.42 -22.64
C SER A 33 9.98 41.91 -23.70
N PRO A 34 9.59 41.98 -24.98
CA PRO A 34 10.44 41.62 -26.13
C PRO A 34 11.08 42.80 -26.86
N ALA A 35 12.20 42.59 -27.48
CA ALA A 35 12.63 43.40 -28.62
C ALA A 35 13.60 42.66 -29.55
N SER A 36 13.16 42.61 -30.82
CA SER A 36 13.93 42.67 -32.08
C SER A 36 14.72 41.43 -32.56
N ALA A 37 14.29 40.94 -33.70
CA ALA A 37 14.96 39.96 -34.59
C ALA A 37 16.12 40.61 -35.41
N PRO A 38 16.74 39.89 -36.37
CA PRO A 38 17.83 38.91 -36.21
C PRO A 38 19.16 39.36 -36.86
N PRO A 39 20.22 38.64 -36.78
CA PRO A 39 20.79 38.00 -37.96
C PRO A 39 21.28 36.54 -37.79
N ALA A 40 21.24 35.82 -38.89
CA ALA A 40 21.70 34.45 -39.14
C ALA A 40 23.25 34.38 -39.25
N PRO A 41 23.80 33.20 -39.54
CA PRO A 41 24.09 32.08 -38.70
C PRO A 41 25.60 31.98 -38.39
N ALA A 42 25.96 31.63 -37.19
CA ALA A 42 27.34 31.25 -36.85
C ALA A 42 27.38 29.80 -36.33
N ALA A 43 28.37 29.14 -36.84
CA ALA A 43 28.72 27.74 -36.67
C ALA A 43 28.39 27.10 -35.31
N ALA A 44 27.92 25.88 -35.39
CA ALA A 44 27.76 24.97 -34.25
C ALA A 44 29.05 24.84 -33.45
N PRO A 45 29.04 25.03 -32.14
CA PRO A 45 30.12 24.51 -31.30
C PRO A 45 29.93 22.99 -31.23
N THR A 46 30.96 22.29 -31.63
CA THR A 46 31.19 20.88 -31.42
C THR A 46 30.83 20.52 -29.98
N ALA A 47 29.82 19.69 -29.81
CA ALA A 47 29.43 19.18 -28.51
C ALA A 47 30.64 18.51 -27.88
N ALA A 48 31.06 18.96 -26.72
CA ALA A 48 32.00 18.27 -25.88
C ALA A 48 31.52 16.83 -25.66
N PRO A 49 32.36 15.81 -25.69
CA PRO A 49 31.94 14.44 -25.44
C PRO A 49 31.34 14.36 -24.03
N ALA A 50 30.10 13.92 -23.95
CA ALA A 50 29.47 13.58 -22.69
C ALA A 50 30.34 12.57 -21.93
N PRO A 51 30.49 12.70 -20.58
CA PRO A 51 31.37 11.79 -19.83
C PRO A 51 30.90 10.35 -20.00
N GLY A 52 31.75 9.57 -20.61
CA GLY A 52 31.86 8.12 -20.61
C GLY A 52 30.55 7.32 -20.58
N ARG A 53 29.86 7.17 -21.71
CA ARG A 53 29.01 5.99 -21.90
C ARG A 53 29.94 4.79 -21.98
N GLY A 54 30.00 3.98 -20.92
CA GLY A 54 30.69 2.70 -20.92
C GLY A 54 30.11 1.78 -21.99
N ALA A 55 30.84 0.71 -22.34
CA ALA A 55 30.37 -0.30 -23.28
C ALA A 55 28.96 -0.80 -22.85
N PRO A 56 28.05 -1.10 -23.79
CA PRO A 56 26.73 -1.60 -23.47
C PRO A 56 26.79 -2.89 -22.66
N CYS A 57 25.83 -3.12 -21.80
CA CYS A 57 25.75 -4.36 -21.02
C CYS A 57 25.72 -5.58 -21.96
N PRO A 58 26.58 -6.57 -21.78
CA PRO A 58 26.65 -7.75 -22.66
C PRO A 58 25.36 -8.60 -22.62
N ASN A 59 24.56 -8.49 -21.55
CA ASN A 59 23.36 -9.29 -21.38
C ASN A 59 22.09 -8.61 -21.94
N CYS A 60 21.90 -7.31 -21.71
CA CYS A 60 20.65 -6.61 -22.10
C CYS A 60 20.86 -5.45 -23.08
N GLY A 61 22.11 -5.09 -23.41
CA GLY A 61 22.43 -4.03 -24.36
C GLY A 61 22.27 -2.60 -23.80
N THR A 62 21.83 -2.42 -22.57
CA THR A 62 21.65 -1.10 -21.96
C THR A 62 22.98 -0.36 -21.83
N PRO A 63 23.08 0.93 -22.23
CA PRO A 63 24.28 1.73 -22.09
C PRO A 63 24.70 1.85 -20.62
N ARG A 64 25.93 1.53 -20.31
CA ARG A 64 26.48 1.65 -18.96
C ARG A 64 26.71 3.12 -18.62
N THR A 65 26.01 3.62 -17.61
CA THR A 65 26.04 5.04 -17.21
C THR A 65 27.20 5.40 -16.29
N ALA A 66 27.78 4.41 -15.61
CA ALA A 66 28.93 4.60 -14.70
C ALA A 66 29.72 3.29 -14.56
N MET A 67 30.82 3.33 -13.80
CA MET A 67 31.64 2.13 -13.48
C MET A 67 31.01 1.28 -12.37
N TRP A 68 29.67 1.12 -12.41
CA TRP A 68 28.95 0.28 -11.47
C TRP A 68 29.26 -1.21 -11.74
N ARG A 69 29.36 -1.98 -10.67
CA ARG A 69 29.61 -3.42 -10.75
C ARG A 69 28.44 -4.18 -11.39
N PHE A 70 27.22 -3.76 -11.13
CA PHE A 70 26.01 -4.40 -11.63
C PHE A 70 25.29 -3.52 -12.65
N CYS A 71 24.68 -4.15 -13.65
CA CYS A 71 23.77 -3.48 -14.58
C CYS A 71 22.48 -3.12 -13.85
N GLU A 72 22.06 -1.86 -13.96
CA GLU A 72 20.84 -1.35 -13.29
C GLU A 72 19.55 -1.99 -13.82
N ASP A 73 19.52 -2.43 -15.08
CA ASP A 73 18.33 -3.01 -15.69
C ASP A 73 18.21 -4.53 -15.51
N CYS A 74 19.31 -5.28 -15.61
CA CYS A 74 19.24 -6.74 -15.61
C CYS A 74 20.08 -7.41 -14.52
N GLY A 75 20.73 -6.64 -13.64
CA GLY A 75 21.54 -7.18 -12.56
C GLY A 75 22.86 -7.85 -12.99
N TYR A 76 23.22 -7.82 -14.29
CA TYR A 76 24.45 -8.43 -14.79
C TYR A 76 25.68 -7.90 -14.06
N ASP A 77 26.46 -8.79 -13.47
CA ASP A 77 27.70 -8.45 -12.78
C ASP A 77 28.84 -8.35 -13.80
N HIS A 78 29.31 -7.13 -14.04
CA HIS A 78 30.37 -6.83 -14.99
C HIS A 78 31.77 -7.40 -14.60
N ASN A 79 31.95 -7.81 -13.33
CA ASN A 79 33.19 -8.42 -12.86
C ASN A 79 33.20 -9.94 -13.06
N THR A 80 32.06 -10.60 -12.86
CA THR A 80 31.96 -12.06 -12.95
C THR A 80 31.40 -12.54 -14.28
N GLY A 81 30.82 -11.63 -15.08
CA GLY A 81 30.24 -11.97 -16.38
C GLY A 81 28.94 -12.77 -16.28
N LYS A 82 28.26 -12.72 -15.15
CA LYS A 82 27.02 -13.46 -14.90
C LYS A 82 25.90 -12.54 -14.43
N VAL A 83 24.69 -12.87 -14.81
CA VAL A 83 23.51 -12.38 -14.07
C VAL A 83 23.48 -13.19 -12.79
N PRO A 84 23.39 -12.56 -11.60
CA PRO A 84 23.13 -13.31 -10.38
C PRO A 84 21.89 -14.16 -10.62
N ASP A 85 22.00 -15.48 -10.56
CA ASP A 85 20.83 -16.32 -10.37
C ASP A 85 20.28 -15.93 -9.01
N LEU A 86 19.27 -15.05 -9.03
CA LEU A 86 18.34 -14.95 -7.92
C LEU A 86 17.61 -16.30 -7.92
N GLU A 87 18.27 -17.33 -7.40
CA GLU A 87 17.55 -18.48 -6.92
C GLU A 87 16.55 -17.88 -5.94
N THR A 88 15.32 -17.71 -6.42
CA THR A 88 14.17 -17.50 -5.55
C THR A 88 14.28 -18.62 -4.54
N PRO A 89 14.52 -18.32 -3.23
CA PRO A 89 14.60 -19.39 -2.24
C PRO A 89 13.36 -20.25 -2.49
N PRO A 90 13.51 -21.60 -2.54
CA PRO A 90 12.36 -22.46 -2.81
C PRO A 90 11.27 -22.00 -1.88
N ALA A 91 10.15 -21.53 -2.47
CA ALA A 91 9.01 -21.08 -1.70
C ALA A 91 8.70 -22.23 -0.75
N ALA A 92 8.78 -21.96 0.57
CA ALA A 92 8.43 -22.96 1.57
C ALA A 92 7.12 -23.59 1.11
N PRO A 93 6.98 -24.94 1.15
CA PRO A 93 5.80 -25.60 0.63
C PRO A 93 4.59 -24.96 1.27
N ARG A 94 3.82 -24.24 0.47
CA ARG A 94 2.57 -23.67 0.94
C ARG A 94 1.69 -24.85 1.33
N PRO A 95 1.11 -24.84 2.54
CA PRO A 95 0.21 -25.91 2.92
C PRO A 95 -0.84 -26.07 1.82
N ALA A 96 -1.03 -27.31 1.36
CA ALA A 96 -2.03 -27.64 0.35
C ALA A 96 -3.41 -27.34 0.97
N GLY A 97 -4.03 -26.23 0.58
CA GLY A 97 -5.32 -25.80 1.10
C GLY A 97 -5.42 -24.27 1.16
N GLN A 98 -6.64 -23.80 1.31
CA GLN A 98 -6.92 -22.37 1.39
C GLN A 98 -7.20 -21.97 2.83
N TRP A 99 -6.50 -20.95 3.31
CA TRP A 99 -6.83 -20.31 4.57
C TRP A 99 -8.24 -19.72 4.52
N THR A 100 -8.92 -19.77 5.65
CA THR A 100 -10.25 -19.16 5.82
C THR A 100 -10.27 -18.28 7.04
N ALA A 101 -11.18 -17.31 7.05
CA ALA A 101 -11.47 -16.47 8.19
C ALA A 101 -12.92 -16.63 8.60
N THR A 102 -13.17 -16.77 9.90
CA THR A 102 -14.51 -16.80 10.47
C THR A 102 -14.77 -15.47 11.18
N VAL A 103 -15.87 -14.80 10.83
CA VAL A 103 -16.30 -13.54 11.43
C VAL A 103 -17.43 -13.81 12.40
N SER A 104 -17.29 -13.33 13.62
CA SER A 104 -18.28 -13.43 14.71
C SER A 104 -18.39 -12.12 15.50
N ALA A 105 -19.47 -11.97 16.27
CA ALA A 105 -19.57 -10.92 17.27
C ALA A 105 -18.98 -11.41 18.59
N ASP A 106 -18.10 -10.61 19.20
CA ASP A 106 -17.43 -10.92 20.45
C ASP A 106 -17.93 -9.99 21.55
N ARG A 107 -18.64 -10.55 22.51
CA ARG A 107 -19.20 -9.81 23.63
C ARG A 107 -18.11 -9.28 24.56
N GLY A 108 -17.06 -10.07 24.80
CA GLY A 108 -15.95 -9.66 25.66
C GLY A 108 -15.19 -8.46 25.09
N TYR A 109 -14.94 -8.50 23.78
CA TYR A 109 -14.30 -7.38 23.06
C TYR A 109 -15.20 -6.13 23.08
N PHE A 110 -16.51 -6.29 22.87
CA PHE A 110 -17.46 -5.19 22.93
C PHE A 110 -17.48 -4.50 24.30
N ASP A 111 -17.57 -5.29 25.36
CA ASP A 111 -17.62 -4.76 26.73
C ASP A 111 -16.27 -4.08 27.13
N ALA A 112 -15.14 -4.60 26.66
CA ALA A 112 -13.81 -4.00 26.88
C ALA A 112 -13.61 -2.70 26.09
N ASN A 113 -14.14 -2.62 24.87
CA ASN A 113 -13.95 -1.48 23.97
C ASN A 113 -14.89 -0.31 24.29
N ALA A 114 -16.08 -0.59 24.85
CA ALA A 114 -17.07 0.35 25.39
C ALA A 114 -17.32 1.60 24.51
N ILE A 115 -17.52 1.41 23.20
CA ILE A 115 -17.79 2.51 22.26
C ILE A 115 -19.18 3.09 22.55
N GLU A 116 -19.23 4.37 22.89
CA GLU A 116 -20.46 5.07 23.25
C GLU A 116 -21.45 5.08 22.06
N GLY A 117 -22.72 4.81 22.36
CA GLY A 117 -23.79 4.84 21.36
C GLY A 117 -23.85 3.63 20.42
N VAL A 118 -23.06 2.60 20.67
CA VAL A 118 -23.12 1.34 19.93
C VAL A 118 -23.75 0.26 20.80
N GLU A 119 -24.69 -0.49 20.23
CA GLU A 119 -25.35 -1.62 20.89
C GLU A 119 -24.77 -2.94 20.35
N PHE A 120 -24.64 -3.92 21.24
CA PHE A 120 -24.23 -5.27 20.84
C PHE A 120 -25.40 -5.97 20.12
N PRO A 121 -25.16 -6.63 18.97
CA PRO A 121 -26.23 -7.29 18.24
C PRO A 121 -26.83 -8.48 19.02
N GLU A 122 -28.14 -8.58 19.09
CA GLU A 122 -28.83 -9.71 19.73
C GLU A 122 -28.53 -11.03 19.01
N HIS A 123 -28.36 -10.97 17.69
CA HIS A 123 -28.06 -12.12 16.86
C HIS A 123 -27.05 -11.73 15.77
N PHE A 124 -25.95 -12.47 15.69
CA PHE A 124 -24.95 -12.32 14.63
C PHE A 124 -24.65 -13.71 14.02
N PRO A 125 -25.04 -13.95 12.76
CA PRO A 125 -24.70 -15.20 12.09
C PRO A 125 -23.18 -15.22 11.83
N GLU A 126 -22.53 -16.28 12.28
CA GLU A 126 -21.13 -16.51 11.93
C GLU A 126 -20.96 -16.58 10.42
N ARG A 127 -19.99 -15.87 9.88
CA ARG A 127 -19.69 -15.82 8.45
C ARG A 127 -18.29 -16.31 8.20
N ARG A 128 -18.12 -17.13 7.17
CA ARG A 128 -16.82 -17.65 6.77
C ARG A 128 -16.41 -17.10 5.41
N PHE A 129 -15.17 -16.65 5.31
CA PHE A 129 -14.56 -16.07 4.12
C PHE A 129 -13.32 -16.87 3.73
N PRO A 130 -13.16 -17.24 2.46
CA PRO A 130 -11.87 -17.72 1.96
C PRO A 130 -10.88 -16.57 1.94
N LEU A 131 -9.62 -16.82 2.31
CA LEU A 131 -8.56 -15.82 2.25
C LEU A 131 -7.79 -15.95 0.94
N PRO A 132 -7.98 -15.03 -0.03
CA PRO A 132 -7.22 -15.06 -1.26
C PRO A 132 -5.78 -14.60 -1.02
N THR A 133 -4.84 -15.23 -1.70
CA THR A 133 -3.44 -14.78 -1.72
C THR A 133 -3.21 -13.79 -2.86
N PRO A 134 -2.31 -12.82 -2.73
CA PRO A 134 -1.35 -12.63 -1.63
C PRO A 134 -1.89 -11.78 -0.47
N GLN A 135 -3.11 -11.25 -0.55
CA GLN A 135 -3.67 -10.32 0.44
C GLN A 135 -5.18 -10.39 0.50
N ALA A 136 -5.74 -9.98 1.65
CA ALA A 136 -7.17 -9.78 1.86
C ALA A 136 -7.40 -8.51 2.68
N ARG A 137 -8.24 -7.61 2.18
CA ARG A 137 -8.63 -6.39 2.90
C ARG A 137 -9.82 -6.69 3.81
N ILE A 138 -9.82 -6.06 4.97
CA ILE A 138 -10.90 -6.09 5.95
C ILE A 138 -11.56 -4.71 5.96
N GLY A 139 -12.88 -4.66 5.84
CA GLY A 139 -13.58 -3.40 5.90
C GLY A 139 -15.03 -3.48 5.45
N ARG A 140 -15.61 -2.33 5.14
CA ARG A 140 -16.99 -2.23 4.63
C ARG A 140 -16.99 -1.83 3.16
N LYS A 141 -17.73 -2.58 2.35
CA LYS A 141 -17.94 -2.23 0.95
C LYS A 141 -18.59 -0.86 0.81
N SER A 142 -18.11 -0.04 -0.12
CA SER A 142 -18.68 1.26 -0.43
C SER A 142 -18.46 1.60 -1.91
N THR A 143 -19.54 1.72 -2.65
CA THR A 143 -19.51 2.13 -4.06
C THR A 143 -19.05 3.57 -4.22
N SER A 144 -19.46 4.46 -3.30
CA SER A 144 -19.07 5.88 -3.33
C SER A 144 -17.59 6.12 -3.04
N LYS A 145 -16.97 5.24 -2.23
CA LYS A 145 -15.54 5.31 -1.89
C LYS A 145 -14.68 4.35 -2.73
N GLY A 146 -15.30 3.54 -3.59
CA GLY A 146 -14.59 2.55 -4.41
C GLY A 146 -13.92 1.44 -3.59
N THR A 147 -14.43 1.12 -2.39
CA THR A 147 -13.90 0.05 -1.55
C THR A 147 -14.68 -1.24 -1.76
N ASP A 148 -13.96 -2.33 -2.03
CA ASP A 148 -14.50 -3.70 -2.19
C ASP A 148 -13.55 -4.67 -1.48
N PRO A 149 -13.68 -4.81 -0.14
CA PRO A 149 -12.81 -5.67 0.64
C PRO A 149 -13.18 -7.14 0.48
N GLU A 150 -12.18 -8.03 0.54
CA GLU A 150 -12.36 -9.47 0.46
C GLU A 150 -13.09 -10.02 1.69
N ILE A 151 -12.86 -9.41 2.86
CA ILE A 151 -13.67 -9.64 4.08
C ILE A 151 -14.60 -8.45 4.23
N ASP A 152 -15.75 -8.56 3.55
CA ASP A 152 -16.77 -7.50 3.56
C ASP A 152 -17.65 -7.58 4.82
N LEU A 153 -17.56 -6.56 5.65
CA LEU A 153 -18.30 -6.39 6.91
C LEU A 153 -19.49 -5.42 6.78
N SER A 154 -19.96 -5.15 5.56
CA SER A 154 -21.12 -4.28 5.32
C SER A 154 -22.48 -4.95 5.51
N ALA A 155 -22.53 -6.28 5.58
CA ALA A 155 -23.77 -7.02 5.78
C ALA A 155 -24.33 -6.85 7.20
N ALA A 156 -25.66 -6.88 7.34
CA ALA A 156 -26.34 -6.78 8.64
C ALA A 156 -26.15 -8.05 9.50
N PRO A 157 -26.06 -7.90 10.83
CA PRO A 157 -25.96 -6.65 11.57
C PRO A 157 -24.62 -5.95 11.31
N LEU A 158 -24.69 -4.66 10.99
CA LEU A 158 -23.52 -3.86 10.64
C LEU A 158 -22.84 -3.35 11.90
N ASP A 159 -21.53 -3.62 12.03
CA ASP A 159 -20.71 -3.00 13.06
C ASP A 159 -20.34 -1.56 12.63
N PRO A 160 -20.89 -0.53 13.30
CA PRO A 160 -20.63 0.86 12.92
C PRO A 160 -19.19 1.29 13.19
N GLY A 161 -18.49 0.58 14.06
CA GLY A 161 -17.08 0.85 14.40
C GLY A 161 -16.09 0.41 13.34
N VAL A 162 -16.48 -0.41 12.35
CA VAL A 162 -15.60 -0.86 11.27
C VAL A 162 -15.45 0.22 10.19
N SER A 163 -14.23 0.57 9.85
CA SER A 163 -13.93 1.50 8.75
C SER A 163 -14.12 0.85 7.37
N HIS A 164 -14.28 1.67 6.31
CA HIS A 164 -14.37 1.16 4.92
C HIS A 164 -13.09 0.44 4.47
N SER A 165 -11.94 0.97 4.84
CA SER A 165 -10.64 0.31 4.75
C SER A 165 -10.10 0.22 6.16
N HIS A 166 -10.28 -0.94 6.82
CA HIS A 166 -9.96 -1.06 8.24
C HIS A 166 -8.58 -1.65 8.45
N ALA A 167 -8.35 -2.84 7.92
CA ALA A 167 -7.09 -3.56 8.05
C ALA A 167 -6.75 -4.34 6.78
N LEU A 168 -5.51 -4.75 6.66
CA LEU A 168 -4.99 -5.54 5.56
C LEU A 168 -4.34 -6.81 6.11
N LEU A 169 -4.75 -7.94 5.58
CA LEU A 169 -4.06 -9.22 5.74
C LEU A 169 -3.13 -9.43 4.53
N THR A 170 -1.87 -9.80 4.77
CA THR A 170 -0.90 -10.14 3.73
C THR A 170 -0.20 -11.45 4.06
N VAL A 171 0.08 -12.26 3.04
CA VAL A 171 0.85 -13.49 3.23
C VAL A 171 2.31 -13.16 3.43
N ASN A 172 2.94 -13.72 4.46
CA ASN A 172 4.37 -13.60 4.68
C ASN A 172 5.16 -14.64 3.84
N ILE A 173 6.49 -14.54 3.87
CA ILE A 173 7.36 -15.44 3.12
C ILE A 173 7.24 -16.91 3.56
N ASP A 174 6.86 -17.15 4.80
CA ASP A 174 6.70 -18.50 5.39
C ASP A 174 5.32 -19.11 5.11
N GLY A 175 4.44 -18.36 4.40
CA GLY A 175 3.08 -18.80 4.09
C GLY A 175 2.04 -18.56 5.20
N GLY A 176 2.43 -17.93 6.31
CA GLY A 176 1.54 -17.39 7.34
C GLY A 176 0.96 -16.04 6.94
N TRP A 177 0.18 -15.45 7.82
CA TRP A 177 -0.47 -14.16 7.58
C TRP A 177 0.13 -13.07 8.48
N LEU A 178 0.09 -11.85 7.98
CA LEU A 178 0.37 -10.62 8.72
C LEU A 178 -0.89 -9.75 8.69
N VAL A 179 -1.22 -9.11 9.79
CA VAL A 179 -2.25 -8.06 9.83
C VAL A 179 -1.60 -6.69 10.04
N SER A 180 -2.10 -5.69 9.32
CA SER A 180 -1.71 -4.28 9.46
C SER A 180 -2.96 -3.41 9.53
N ASP A 181 -2.96 -2.41 10.40
CA ASP A 181 -4.03 -1.40 10.45
C ASP A 181 -3.84 -0.38 9.34
N LEU A 182 -4.92 -0.02 8.65
CA LEU A 182 -4.93 0.95 7.54
C LEU A 182 -5.33 2.37 7.98
N GLY A 183 -5.15 2.71 9.23
CA GLY A 183 -5.60 3.98 9.81
C GLY A 183 -7.08 3.94 10.17
N SER A 184 -7.51 2.83 10.75
CA SER A 184 -8.89 2.65 11.19
C SER A 184 -9.28 3.61 12.33
N THR A 185 -10.57 3.90 12.47
CA THR A 185 -11.06 4.84 13.49
C THR A 185 -10.93 4.28 14.90
N ASN A 186 -11.20 2.98 15.08
CA ASN A 186 -11.24 2.34 16.40
C ASN A 186 -10.05 1.40 16.66
N GLY A 187 -9.10 1.33 15.72
CA GLY A 187 -7.93 0.46 15.83
C GLY A 187 -8.19 -1.01 15.48
N THR A 188 -7.11 -1.74 15.27
CA THR A 188 -7.09 -3.17 15.02
C THR A 188 -6.34 -3.84 16.16
N TYR A 189 -6.97 -4.80 16.83
CA TYR A 189 -6.38 -5.53 17.96
C TYR A 189 -6.12 -6.98 17.58
N VAL A 190 -5.20 -7.63 18.26
CA VAL A 190 -4.84 -9.04 18.01
C VAL A 190 -4.86 -9.80 19.31
N ASN A 191 -5.59 -10.94 19.36
CA ASN A 191 -5.62 -11.86 20.49
C ASN A 191 -5.94 -11.18 21.83
N ASP A 192 -6.91 -10.28 21.87
CA ASP A 192 -7.35 -9.53 23.05
C ASP A 192 -6.25 -8.64 23.69
N GLU A 193 -5.24 -8.25 22.89
CA GLU A 193 -4.23 -7.29 23.38
C GLU A 193 -4.90 -5.96 23.77
N ALA A 194 -4.45 -5.35 24.89
CA ALA A 194 -5.04 -4.12 25.39
C ALA A 194 -4.75 -2.87 24.53
N THR A 195 -3.83 -2.97 23.56
CA THR A 195 -3.42 -1.87 22.71
C THR A 195 -3.57 -2.21 21.23
N PRO A 196 -4.14 -1.31 20.42
CA PRO A 196 -4.27 -1.54 18.99
C PRO A 196 -2.91 -1.49 18.29
N LEU A 197 -2.84 -2.08 17.11
CA LEU A 197 -1.70 -1.94 16.21
C LEU A 197 -1.50 -0.46 15.85
N LYS A 198 -0.24 -0.03 15.90
CA LYS A 198 0.12 1.31 15.43
C LYS A 198 0.16 1.35 13.91
N ALA A 199 -0.13 2.50 13.32
CA ALA A 199 0.00 2.71 11.88
C ALA A 199 1.41 2.29 11.40
N GLY A 200 1.45 1.46 10.34
CA GLY A 200 2.69 0.89 9.80
C GLY A 200 3.26 -0.30 10.57
N GLN A 201 2.63 -0.72 11.66
CA GLN A 201 2.97 -1.94 12.38
C GLN A 201 2.19 -3.13 11.83
N SER A 202 2.88 -4.26 11.66
CA SER A 202 2.26 -5.53 11.29
C SER A 202 2.47 -6.56 12.39
N ARG A 203 1.51 -7.47 12.54
CA ARG A 203 1.57 -8.59 13.47
C ARG A 203 1.40 -9.90 12.72
N THR A 204 2.25 -10.87 13.00
CA THR A 204 2.13 -12.22 12.44
C THR A 204 0.95 -12.95 13.07
N LEU A 205 0.21 -13.67 12.24
CA LEU A 205 -0.97 -14.45 12.60
C LEU A 205 -0.78 -15.90 12.20
N GLY A 206 -1.17 -16.81 13.08
CA GLY A 206 -1.24 -18.26 12.86
C GLY A 206 -2.67 -18.78 12.86
N ASP A 207 -2.78 -20.12 12.90
CA ASP A 207 -4.06 -20.80 13.06
C ASP A 207 -4.69 -20.51 14.41
N GLY A 208 -5.97 -20.13 14.42
CA GLY A 208 -6.73 -19.78 15.62
C GLY A 208 -6.49 -18.36 16.13
N ASP A 209 -5.56 -17.59 15.54
CA ASP A 209 -5.37 -16.19 15.94
C ASP A 209 -6.57 -15.32 15.57
N ARG A 210 -6.84 -14.34 16.42
CA ARG A 210 -8.01 -13.46 16.32
C ARG A 210 -7.59 -12.03 16.04
N VAL A 211 -8.28 -11.41 15.07
CA VAL A 211 -8.18 -9.98 14.74
C VAL A 211 -9.49 -9.32 15.12
N GLN A 212 -9.43 -8.35 16.02
CA GLN A 212 -10.60 -7.62 16.50
C GLN A 212 -10.63 -6.23 15.88
N VAL A 213 -11.80 -5.87 15.34
CA VAL A 213 -12.01 -4.62 14.59
C VAL A 213 -13.37 -4.02 14.93
N GLY A 214 -13.47 -2.70 14.83
CA GLY A 214 -14.73 -2.00 15.10
C GLY A 214 -15.15 -2.03 16.56
N ALA A 215 -16.44 -2.21 16.81
CA ALA A 215 -17.00 -2.21 18.15
C ALA A 215 -17.10 -3.60 18.78
N TRP A 216 -17.35 -4.64 17.99
CA TRP A 216 -17.64 -5.98 18.48
C TRP A 216 -17.25 -7.12 17.49
N THR A 217 -16.63 -6.81 16.36
CA THR A 217 -16.29 -7.79 15.33
C THR A 217 -14.97 -8.49 15.61
N THR A 218 -15.00 -9.80 15.67
CA THR A 218 -13.80 -10.66 15.77
C THR A 218 -13.68 -11.54 14.54
N ILE A 219 -12.49 -11.63 13.98
CA ILE A 219 -12.11 -12.39 12.80
C ILE A 219 -11.08 -13.44 13.23
N THR A 220 -11.45 -14.71 13.22
CA THR A 220 -10.55 -15.82 13.56
C THR A 220 -10.00 -16.45 12.28
N LEU A 221 -8.69 -16.59 12.19
CA LEU A 221 -8.01 -17.22 11.06
C LEU A 221 -7.93 -18.73 11.24
N HIS A 222 -8.13 -19.48 10.16
CA HIS A 222 -8.02 -20.93 10.14
C HIS A 222 -7.08 -21.37 9.04
N ALA A 223 -6.06 -22.12 9.43
CA ALA A 223 -5.15 -22.76 8.48
C ALA A 223 -5.88 -23.86 7.69
N PRO A 224 -5.39 -24.21 6.50
CA PRO A 224 -5.90 -25.33 5.75
C PRO A 224 -5.78 -26.61 6.58
N THR A 225 -6.86 -27.38 6.65
CA THR A 225 -6.81 -28.74 7.21
C THR A 225 -6.08 -29.65 6.21
N THR A 226 -5.05 -30.32 6.67
CA THR A 226 -4.25 -31.28 5.89
C THR A 226 -5.06 -32.52 5.58
#